data_a9a29f776f965d48249da122cc9e98ce
#
_entry.id   a9a29f776f965d48249da122cc9e98ce
#
_cell.length_a   1.000
_cell.length_b   1.000
_cell.length_c   1.000
_cell.angle_alpha   90.00
_cell.angle_beta   90.00
_cell.angle_gamma   90.00
#
_symmetry.space_group_name_H-M   'P 1'
#
loop_
_entity.id
_entity.type
_entity.pdbx_description
1 polymer ?
#
loop_
_entity_poly.entity_id
_entity_poly.type
_entity_poly.pdbx_seq_one_letter_code
_entity_poly.pdbx_strand_id
1 'polypeptide(L)'
;MSEKDFADPRPKNSKVSEYLILGFDTEYQSKLLNDTINNDLLSYQWSCQVIRSDGTTSANRSGIVLPKGPDVKDRLSLKEFIEIAITDFRKKEKIKIPRDIYLVAHFTRSDIPGFIDFKDDKLGRDKLNLSNVRNSFVSVRKDVDVQLGKDNDIDVSIKLRDTLHLAPEKAKSLRDLGEILGKSKLDISINDLENMKGLMDRDWEFFKEYGVRDSEICTEYSVKLILLYFDLTRRFLLPLTLTSIGVDLLVKHWDESSMDPKNGLPRI
;
A
#
# COMPACT_ATOMS: atom_id res chain seq x y z
N MET A 1 -2.22 -32.91 22.57
CA MET A 1 -1.73 -31.54 22.71
C MET A 1 -2.96 -30.66 22.82
N SER A 2 -3.19 -30.03 23.99
CA SER A 2 -4.38 -29.23 24.21
C SER A 2 -4.14 -27.80 23.69
N GLU A 3 -5.21 -27.14 23.22
CA GLU A 3 -5.20 -25.74 22.74
C GLU A 3 -4.64 -24.69 23.73
N LYS A 4 -4.24 -25.10 24.92
CA LYS A 4 -3.69 -24.21 25.96
C LYS A 4 -2.19 -23.90 25.84
N ASP A 5 -1.46 -24.54 24.93
CA ASP A 5 0.00 -24.38 24.82
C ASP A 5 0.45 -23.24 23.91
N PHE A 6 -0.47 -22.52 23.30
CA PHE A 6 -0.19 -21.25 22.59
C PHE A 6 -0.60 -20.04 23.42
N ALA A 7 -0.06 -19.92 24.63
CA ALA A 7 -0.15 -18.69 25.37
C ALA A 7 0.58 -17.59 24.59
N ASP A 8 -0.18 -16.56 24.19
CA ASP A 8 0.28 -15.40 23.48
C ASP A 8 1.45 -14.72 24.23
N PRO A 9 2.66 -14.70 23.68
CA PRO A 9 3.84 -14.15 24.35
C PRO A 9 3.86 -12.61 24.44
N ARG A 10 2.76 -11.93 24.09
CA ARG A 10 2.69 -10.48 24.18
C ARG A 10 2.80 -10.03 25.66
N PRO A 11 3.71 -9.11 25.98
CA PRO A 11 3.74 -8.52 27.31
C PRO A 11 2.41 -7.80 27.57
N LYS A 12 1.79 -8.07 28.73
CA LYS A 12 0.46 -7.57 29.15
C LYS A 12 0.29 -6.04 29.12
N ASN A 13 1.35 -5.27 28.81
CA ASN A 13 1.37 -3.79 28.79
C ASN A 13 1.94 -3.21 27.47
N SER A 14 2.11 -3.98 26.40
CA SER A 14 2.50 -3.40 25.11
C SER A 14 1.29 -2.68 24.50
N LYS A 15 1.46 -1.39 24.14
CA LYS A 15 0.49 -0.71 23.27
C LYS A 15 0.30 -1.56 22.03
N VAL A 16 -0.94 -1.93 21.72
CA VAL A 16 -1.28 -2.61 20.49
C VAL A 16 -0.78 -1.72 19.34
N SER A 17 0.14 -2.22 18.54
CA SER A 17 0.54 -1.53 17.32
C SER A 17 -0.58 -1.64 16.30
N GLU A 18 -0.82 -0.59 15.56
CA GLU A 18 -1.83 -0.54 14.52
C GLU A 18 -1.32 0.27 13.32
N TYR A 19 -1.77 -0.12 12.14
CA TYR A 19 -1.47 0.55 10.88
C TYR A 19 -2.74 0.83 10.09
N LEU A 20 -2.77 1.96 9.40
CA LEU A 20 -3.66 2.15 8.26
C LEU A 20 -2.93 1.65 7.02
N ILE A 21 -3.53 0.73 6.29
CA ILE A 21 -3.09 0.36 4.95
C ILE A 21 -3.94 1.15 3.98
N LEU A 22 -3.29 2.00 3.17
CA LEU A 22 -3.92 2.79 2.13
C LEU A 22 -3.38 2.31 0.78
N GLY A 23 -4.15 1.46 0.11
CA GLY A 23 -3.90 1.06 -1.27
C GLY A 23 -4.31 2.17 -2.22
N PHE A 24 -3.52 2.39 -3.27
CA PHE A 24 -3.86 3.34 -4.32
C PHE A 24 -3.47 2.83 -5.70
N ASP A 25 -4.14 3.39 -6.70
CA ASP A 25 -3.90 3.16 -8.10
C ASP A 25 -4.25 4.42 -8.89
N THR A 26 -3.82 4.52 -10.14
CA THR A 26 -4.11 5.65 -11.02
C THR A 26 -4.49 5.17 -12.41
N GLU A 27 -5.54 5.76 -12.98
CA GLU A 27 -5.95 5.44 -14.34
C GLU A 27 -5.60 6.59 -15.30
N TYR A 28 -5.11 6.21 -16.48
CA TYR A 28 -4.64 7.12 -17.50
C TYR A 28 -5.30 6.86 -18.84
N GLN A 29 -5.42 7.93 -19.64
CA GLN A 29 -5.60 7.85 -21.08
C GLN A 29 -4.27 8.13 -21.76
N SER A 30 -3.69 7.14 -22.41
CA SER A 30 -2.52 7.33 -23.26
C SER A 30 -2.91 7.97 -24.59
N LYS A 31 -2.15 8.98 -25.00
CA LYS A 31 -2.28 9.64 -26.30
C LYS A 31 -0.93 9.75 -26.97
N LEU A 32 -0.85 9.41 -28.23
CA LEU A 32 0.34 9.66 -29.06
C LEU A 32 0.28 11.10 -29.58
N LEU A 33 1.20 11.95 -29.18
CA LEU A 33 1.31 13.34 -29.63
C LEU A 33 2.76 13.59 -30.07
N ASN A 34 2.98 13.92 -31.37
CA ASN A 34 4.31 14.21 -31.92
C ASN A 34 5.35 13.12 -31.54
N ASP A 35 5.03 11.87 -31.79
CA ASP A 35 5.85 10.67 -31.49
C ASP A 35 6.18 10.50 -29.98
N THR A 36 5.51 11.22 -29.11
CA THR A 36 5.66 11.09 -27.65
C THR A 36 4.35 10.59 -27.04
N ILE A 37 4.45 9.57 -26.18
CA ILE A 37 3.30 9.10 -25.42
C ILE A 37 3.05 10.08 -24.27
N ASN A 38 1.90 10.75 -24.30
CA ASN A 38 1.40 11.55 -23.18
C ASN A 38 0.31 10.80 -22.45
N ASN A 39 0.37 10.80 -21.14
CA ASN A 39 -0.58 10.14 -20.27
C ASN A 39 -1.43 11.19 -19.53
N ASP A 40 -2.67 11.33 -19.97
CA ASP A 40 -3.66 12.16 -19.26
C ASP A 40 -4.21 11.37 -18.08
N LEU A 41 -4.03 11.89 -16.89
CA LEU A 41 -4.56 11.28 -15.67
C LEU A 41 -6.08 11.43 -15.63
N LEU A 42 -6.78 10.32 -15.48
CA LEU A 42 -8.24 10.29 -15.41
C LEU A 42 -8.73 10.26 -13.96
N SER A 43 -8.09 9.48 -13.10
CA SER A 43 -8.56 9.30 -11.73
C SER A 43 -7.49 8.71 -10.82
N TYR A 44 -7.73 8.88 -9.51
CA TYR A 44 -7.02 8.21 -8.42
C TYR A 44 -8.00 7.29 -7.70
N GLN A 45 -7.60 6.07 -7.44
CA GLN A 45 -8.36 5.11 -6.66
C GLN A 45 -7.70 4.90 -5.30
N TRP A 46 -8.51 4.66 -4.29
CA TRP A 46 -8.01 4.37 -2.95
C TRP A 46 -8.81 3.25 -2.28
N SER A 47 -8.12 2.53 -1.43
CA SER A 47 -8.70 1.52 -0.56
C SER A 47 -8.02 1.59 0.80
N CYS A 48 -8.79 1.65 1.88
CA CYS A 48 -8.31 1.81 3.24
C CYS A 48 -8.78 0.68 4.16
N GLN A 49 -7.86 0.16 4.96
CA GLN A 49 -8.16 -0.82 6.01
C GLN A 49 -7.21 -0.62 7.19
N VAL A 50 -7.74 -0.60 8.42
CA VAL A 50 -6.92 -0.62 9.64
C VAL A 50 -6.66 -2.06 10.05
N ILE A 51 -5.40 -2.34 10.41
CA ILE A 51 -4.97 -3.63 10.97
C ILE A 51 -4.28 -3.40 12.31
N ARG A 52 -4.51 -4.29 13.28
CA ARG A 52 -3.94 -4.25 14.62
C ARG A 52 -3.12 -5.51 14.93
N SER A 53 -2.17 -5.37 15.82
CA SER A 53 -1.27 -6.48 16.20
C SER A 53 -1.98 -7.65 16.92
N ASP A 54 -3.23 -7.46 17.33
CA ASP A 54 -4.08 -8.54 17.83
C ASP A 54 -4.74 -9.36 16.71
N GLY A 55 -4.48 -9.01 15.44
CA GLY A 55 -5.05 -9.65 14.26
C GLY A 55 -6.40 -9.09 13.84
N THR A 56 -6.99 -8.14 14.61
CA THR A 56 -8.26 -7.52 14.21
C THR A 56 -8.07 -6.52 13.08
N THR A 57 -9.06 -6.43 12.21
CA THR A 57 -9.08 -5.47 11.10
C THR A 57 -10.39 -4.69 11.06
N SER A 58 -10.35 -3.47 10.52
CA SER A 58 -11.58 -2.77 10.13
C SER A 58 -12.16 -3.36 8.85
N ALA A 59 -13.36 -2.95 8.48
CA ALA A 59 -13.83 -3.18 7.11
C ALA A 59 -12.90 -2.46 6.10
N ASN A 60 -12.72 -3.06 4.93
CA ASN A 60 -12.10 -2.38 3.80
C ASN A 60 -13.10 -1.38 3.22
N ARG A 61 -12.65 -0.15 2.99
CA ARG A 61 -13.43 0.89 2.29
C ARG A 61 -12.61 1.47 1.17
N SER A 62 -13.27 1.72 0.09
CA SER A 62 -12.62 2.18 -1.14
C SER A 62 -13.42 3.31 -1.80
N GLY A 63 -12.76 3.99 -2.73
CA GLY A 63 -13.34 5.07 -3.49
C GLY A 63 -12.43 5.56 -4.61
N ILE A 64 -12.95 6.52 -5.35
CA ILE A 64 -12.31 7.15 -6.51
C ILE A 64 -12.31 8.66 -6.34
N VAL A 65 -11.25 9.32 -6.78
CA VAL A 65 -11.11 10.77 -6.78
C VAL A 65 -10.68 11.21 -8.16
N LEU A 66 -11.29 12.26 -8.67
CA LEU A 66 -10.90 12.86 -9.95
C LEU A 66 -9.90 14.00 -9.75
N PRO A 67 -8.98 14.24 -10.69
CA PRO A 67 -8.19 15.46 -10.72
C PRO A 67 -9.12 16.68 -10.82
N LYS A 68 -8.62 17.86 -10.43
CA LYS A 68 -9.39 19.12 -10.44
C LYS A 68 -9.74 19.59 -11.88
N GLY A 69 -9.00 19.11 -12.86
CA GLY A 69 -9.15 19.41 -14.28
C GLY A 69 -8.22 18.53 -15.13
N PRO A 70 -8.19 18.75 -16.47
CA PRO A 70 -7.45 17.87 -17.38
C PRO A 70 -5.94 18.13 -17.41
N ASP A 71 -5.50 19.30 -16.95
CA ASP A 71 -4.10 19.69 -17.03
C ASP A 71 -3.27 19.08 -15.92
N VAL A 72 -1.97 19.01 -16.12
CA VAL A 72 -1.05 18.51 -15.11
C VAL A 72 -1.06 19.34 -13.82
N LYS A 73 -1.27 20.66 -13.94
CA LYS A 73 -1.42 21.57 -12.77
C LYS A 73 -2.65 21.29 -11.92
N ASP A 74 -3.63 20.58 -12.49
CA ASP A 74 -4.89 20.23 -11.84
C ASP A 74 -4.83 18.88 -11.12
N ARG A 75 -3.68 18.20 -11.18
CA ARG A 75 -3.45 16.95 -10.44
C ARG A 75 -3.42 17.22 -8.94
N LEU A 76 -3.85 16.24 -8.18
CA LEU A 76 -3.71 16.30 -6.72
C LEU A 76 -2.25 16.18 -6.29
N SER A 77 -1.89 16.82 -5.19
CA SER A 77 -0.70 16.45 -4.46
C SER A 77 -0.94 15.13 -3.72
N LEU A 78 0.13 14.42 -3.40
CA LEU A 78 0.02 13.18 -2.61
C LEU A 78 -0.65 13.44 -1.26
N LYS A 79 -0.33 14.59 -0.63
CA LYS A 79 -0.99 15.00 0.61
C LYS A 79 -2.49 15.16 0.44
N GLU A 80 -2.96 15.94 -0.57
CA GLU A 80 -4.39 16.14 -0.83
C GLU A 80 -5.12 14.81 -1.07
N PHE A 81 -4.52 13.90 -1.84
CA PHE A 81 -5.09 12.58 -2.09
C PHE A 81 -5.27 11.78 -0.79
N ILE A 82 -4.23 11.73 0.06
CA ILE A 82 -4.28 11.02 1.34
C ILE A 82 -5.33 11.64 2.26
N GLU A 83 -5.44 12.97 2.31
CA GLU A 83 -6.45 13.67 3.11
C GLU A 83 -7.88 13.32 2.68
N ILE A 84 -8.14 13.24 1.37
CA ILE A 84 -9.44 12.86 0.83
C ILE A 84 -9.76 11.41 1.21
N ALA A 85 -8.84 10.49 0.93
CA ALA A 85 -9.02 9.06 1.22
C ALA A 85 -9.30 8.81 2.72
N ILE A 86 -8.50 9.40 3.61
CA ILE A 86 -8.66 9.26 5.06
C ILE A 86 -9.96 9.90 5.54
N THR A 87 -10.32 11.07 5.02
CA THR A 87 -11.55 11.76 5.41
C THR A 87 -12.78 10.92 5.05
N ASP A 88 -12.79 10.36 3.85
CA ASP A 88 -13.91 9.53 3.41
C ASP A 88 -13.97 8.18 4.12
N PHE A 89 -12.81 7.59 4.41
CA PHE A 89 -12.72 6.39 5.23
C PHE A 89 -13.27 6.63 6.64
N ARG A 90 -12.87 7.72 7.31
CA ARG A 90 -13.36 8.09 8.65
C ARG A 90 -14.87 8.32 8.71
N LYS A 91 -15.45 8.93 7.67
CA LYS A 91 -16.91 9.12 7.59
C LYS A 91 -17.66 7.80 7.62
N LYS A 92 -17.10 6.77 6.96
CA LYS A 92 -17.72 5.43 6.85
C LYS A 92 -17.48 4.56 8.08
N GLU A 93 -16.26 4.55 8.64
CA GLU A 93 -15.86 3.63 9.70
C GLU A 93 -15.89 4.22 11.11
N LYS A 94 -15.90 5.55 11.26
CA LYS A 94 -15.93 6.26 12.56
C LYS A 94 -14.83 5.82 13.53
N ILE A 95 -13.66 5.48 13.04
CA ILE A 95 -12.50 5.04 13.82
C ILE A 95 -11.40 6.12 13.85
N LYS A 96 -10.56 6.05 14.87
CA LYS A 96 -9.35 6.87 14.93
C LYS A 96 -8.34 6.37 13.90
N ILE A 97 -7.72 7.29 13.17
CA ILE A 97 -6.67 6.95 12.21
C ILE A 97 -5.36 6.66 12.96
N PRO A 98 -4.72 5.51 12.70
CA PRO A 98 -3.37 5.24 13.19
C PRO A 98 -2.37 6.29 12.70
N ARG A 99 -1.34 6.57 13.51
CA ARG A 99 -0.25 7.45 13.09
C ARG A 99 0.55 6.86 11.93
N ASP A 100 0.82 5.56 11.99
CA ASP A 100 1.62 4.87 10.97
C ASP A 100 0.73 4.39 9.82
N ILE A 101 1.06 4.84 8.62
CA ILE A 101 0.33 4.54 7.39
C ILE A 101 1.27 3.82 6.41
N TYR A 102 0.87 2.66 5.92
CA TYR A 102 1.46 2.08 4.73
C TYR A 102 0.67 2.54 3.51
N LEU A 103 1.31 3.35 2.67
CA LEU A 103 0.82 3.70 1.36
C LEU A 103 1.32 2.65 0.38
N VAL A 104 0.42 1.93 -0.28
CA VAL A 104 0.77 0.77 -1.09
C VAL A 104 0.15 0.85 -2.49
N ALA A 105 0.93 0.50 -3.51
CA ALA A 105 0.44 0.34 -4.88
C ALA A 105 1.11 -0.86 -5.54
N HIS A 106 0.69 -1.18 -6.75
CA HIS A 106 1.35 -2.20 -7.56
C HIS A 106 2.08 -1.53 -8.73
N PHE A 107 3.41 -1.54 -8.68
CA PHE A 107 4.27 -0.81 -9.62
C PHE A 107 4.16 0.72 -9.44
N THR A 108 4.51 1.20 -8.25
CA THR A 108 4.49 2.61 -7.82
C THR A 108 5.13 3.58 -8.81
N ARG A 109 6.02 3.11 -9.69
CA ARG A 109 6.64 3.90 -10.76
C ARG A 109 5.62 4.45 -11.75
N SER A 110 4.51 3.76 -11.97
CA SER A 110 3.42 4.23 -12.83
C SER A 110 2.55 5.26 -12.13
N ASP A 111 2.28 5.09 -10.84
CA ASP A 111 1.25 5.82 -10.12
C ASP A 111 1.77 7.10 -9.46
N ILE A 112 2.94 7.05 -8.82
CA ILE A 112 3.54 8.20 -8.13
C ILE A 112 3.72 9.43 -9.05
N PRO A 113 4.11 9.30 -10.33
CA PRO A 113 4.16 10.44 -11.24
C PRO A 113 2.80 11.09 -11.55
N GLY A 114 1.68 10.45 -11.16
CA GLY A 114 0.33 11.02 -11.24
C GLY A 114 0.10 12.18 -10.30
N PHE A 115 0.90 12.34 -9.25
CA PHE A 115 0.78 13.43 -8.30
C PHE A 115 1.58 14.66 -8.74
N ILE A 116 1.02 15.87 -8.48
CA ILE A 116 1.64 17.12 -8.94
C ILE A 116 3.00 17.37 -8.28
N ASP A 117 3.15 17.01 -7.00
CA ASP A 117 4.37 17.18 -6.20
C ASP A 117 5.51 16.26 -6.63
N PHE A 118 5.25 15.29 -7.49
CA PHE A 118 6.30 14.48 -8.12
C PHE A 118 7.01 15.20 -9.28
N LYS A 119 6.34 16.17 -9.92
CA LYS A 119 6.86 16.87 -11.12
C LYS A 119 7.99 17.86 -10.83
N ASP A 120 8.04 18.43 -9.64
CA ASP A 120 9.12 19.31 -9.19
C ASP A 120 10.35 18.46 -8.79
N ASP A 121 10.83 17.84 -9.78
CA ASP A 121 11.96 16.97 -10.03
C ASP A 121 12.88 16.60 -8.84
N LYS A 122 13.44 17.50 -8.14
CA LYS A 122 14.34 17.21 -7.01
C LYS A 122 13.64 17.40 -5.67
N LEU A 123 12.84 18.44 -5.54
CA LEU A 123 12.20 18.81 -4.28
C LEU A 123 11.07 17.83 -3.90
N GLY A 124 10.29 17.36 -4.88
CA GLY A 124 9.21 16.40 -4.61
C GLY A 124 9.73 15.04 -4.14
N ARG A 125 10.70 14.49 -4.86
CA ARG A 125 11.33 13.20 -4.50
C ARG A 125 12.10 13.26 -3.18
N ASP A 126 12.83 14.34 -2.95
CA ASP A 126 13.60 14.54 -1.72
C ASP A 126 12.68 14.78 -0.52
N LYS A 127 11.57 15.52 -0.69
CA LYS A 127 10.55 15.69 0.36
C LYS A 127 9.86 14.38 0.74
N LEU A 128 9.54 13.55 -0.26
CA LEU A 128 8.90 12.26 -0.04
C LEU A 128 9.91 11.17 0.36
N ASN A 129 11.19 11.48 0.48
CA ASN A 129 12.26 10.52 0.80
C ASN A 129 12.17 9.22 -0.01
N LEU A 130 11.79 9.34 -1.28
CA LEU A 130 11.61 8.20 -2.16
C LEU A 130 12.94 7.66 -2.66
N SER A 131 13.08 6.36 -2.58
CA SER A 131 14.19 5.62 -3.18
C SER A 131 13.68 4.83 -4.38
N ASN A 132 14.45 4.80 -5.45
CA ASN A 132 14.17 3.93 -6.59
C ASN A 132 14.82 2.57 -6.32
N VAL A 133 14.01 1.55 -6.11
CA VAL A 133 14.45 0.17 -5.90
C VAL A 133 13.83 -0.70 -6.98
N ARG A 134 14.64 -1.34 -7.83
CA ARG A 134 14.18 -2.25 -8.90
C ARG A 134 13.00 -1.68 -9.70
N ASN A 135 13.13 -0.45 -10.17
CA ASN A 135 12.10 0.29 -10.91
C ASN A 135 10.83 0.66 -10.16
N SER A 136 10.84 0.62 -8.83
CA SER A 136 9.71 1.08 -8.01
C SER A 136 10.13 2.20 -7.07
N PHE A 137 9.22 3.09 -6.73
CA PHE A 137 9.42 4.10 -5.70
C PHE A 137 8.96 3.56 -4.35
N VAL A 138 9.85 3.60 -3.37
CA VAL A 138 9.59 3.10 -2.01
C VAL A 138 10.29 3.97 -0.96
N SER A 139 9.79 3.98 0.27
CA SER A 139 10.48 4.57 1.41
C SER A 139 11.42 3.53 2.02
N VAL A 140 12.74 3.80 2.03
CA VAL A 140 13.73 2.87 2.57
C VAL A 140 14.31 3.37 3.88
N ARG A 141 14.82 4.62 3.88
CA ARG A 141 15.63 5.15 4.99
C ARG A 141 14.84 5.96 5.99
N LYS A 142 13.82 6.64 5.56
CA LYS A 142 13.02 7.55 6.38
C LYS A 142 11.56 7.52 5.93
N ASP A 143 10.68 7.53 6.90
CA ASP A 143 9.25 7.71 6.66
C ASP A 143 8.97 9.16 6.26
N VAL A 144 7.83 9.38 5.61
CA VAL A 144 7.37 10.71 5.26
C VAL A 144 6.40 11.17 6.34
N ASP A 145 6.83 12.11 7.18
CA ASP A 145 5.94 12.73 8.17
C ASP A 145 5.08 13.79 7.47
N VAL A 146 3.77 13.66 7.60
CA VAL A 146 2.78 14.56 6.99
C VAL A 146 1.77 15.00 8.04
N GLN A 147 1.46 16.29 8.03
CA GLN A 147 0.38 16.85 8.82
C GLN A 147 -0.87 16.95 7.94
N LEU A 148 -1.94 16.30 8.35
CA LEU A 148 -3.22 16.24 7.67
C LEU A 148 -4.29 17.01 8.43
N GLY A 149 -5.39 17.32 7.74
CA GLY A 149 -6.51 18.07 8.31
C GLY A 149 -6.41 19.57 8.07
N LYS A 150 -7.53 20.28 8.22
CA LYS A 150 -7.61 21.72 7.98
C LYS A 150 -6.66 22.53 8.86
N ASP A 151 -6.46 22.10 10.09
CA ASP A 151 -5.61 22.76 11.08
C ASP A 151 -4.28 22.03 11.28
N ASN A 152 -3.93 21.08 10.37
CA ASN A 152 -2.77 20.18 10.50
C ASN A 152 -2.74 19.43 11.85
N ASP A 153 -3.90 19.00 12.31
CA ASP A 153 -4.13 18.41 13.63
C ASP A 153 -3.84 16.89 13.69
N ILE A 154 -3.56 16.27 12.56
CA ILE A 154 -3.29 14.82 12.45
C ILE A 154 -1.88 14.59 11.94
N ASP A 155 -0.96 14.23 12.84
CA ASP A 155 0.39 13.80 12.47
C ASP A 155 0.39 12.34 12.05
N VAL A 156 0.81 12.07 10.83
CA VAL A 156 0.98 10.71 10.28
C VAL A 156 2.38 10.48 9.76
N SER A 157 2.83 9.24 9.86
CA SER A 157 4.10 8.77 9.31
C SER A 157 3.81 7.76 8.20
N ILE A 158 4.21 8.09 6.98
CA ILE A 158 3.86 7.33 5.77
C ILE A 158 5.07 6.51 5.30
N LYS A 159 4.83 5.23 5.10
CA LYS A 159 5.76 4.27 4.53
C LYS A 159 5.26 3.82 3.16
N LEU A 160 5.93 4.24 2.09
CA LEU A 160 5.57 3.78 0.74
C LEU A 160 6.12 2.38 0.49
N ARG A 161 5.26 1.49 0.01
CA ARG A 161 5.58 0.10 -0.35
C ARG A 161 5.03 -0.21 -1.74
N ASP A 162 5.70 -1.12 -2.42
CA ASP A 162 5.27 -1.63 -3.72
C ASP A 162 4.96 -3.12 -3.60
N THR A 163 3.73 -3.51 -3.88
CA THR A 163 3.31 -4.91 -3.82
C THR A 163 4.02 -5.79 -4.85
N LEU A 164 4.58 -5.21 -5.92
CA LEU A 164 5.43 -5.93 -6.86
C LEU A 164 6.68 -6.54 -6.18
N HIS A 165 7.26 -5.85 -5.19
CA HIS A 165 8.39 -6.36 -4.40
C HIS A 165 7.98 -7.37 -3.34
N LEU A 166 6.72 -7.37 -2.99
CA LEU A 166 6.10 -8.25 -1.99
C LEU A 166 5.45 -9.48 -2.63
N ALA A 167 5.33 -9.48 -3.96
CA ALA A 167 4.74 -10.57 -4.72
C ALA A 167 5.68 -11.79 -4.81
N PRO A 168 5.15 -13.02 -4.80
CA PRO A 168 5.92 -14.22 -5.11
C PRO A 168 6.51 -14.16 -6.51
N GLU A 169 7.68 -14.76 -6.72
CA GLU A 169 8.40 -14.65 -7.99
C GLU A 169 7.60 -15.12 -9.21
N LYS A 170 6.78 -16.15 -9.04
CA LYS A 170 5.95 -16.73 -10.11
C LYS A 170 4.53 -16.13 -10.18
N ALA A 171 4.21 -15.16 -9.33
CA ALA A 171 2.88 -14.56 -9.20
C ALA A 171 3.03 -13.04 -8.97
N LYS A 172 3.67 -12.36 -9.94
CA LYS A 172 4.05 -10.95 -9.81
C LYS A 172 3.00 -9.97 -10.32
N SER A 173 2.04 -10.42 -11.10
CA SER A 173 1.00 -9.53 -11.59
C SER A 173 -0.04 -9.23 -10.50
N LEU A 174 -0.69 -8.08 -10.60
CA LEU A 174 -1.79 -7.74 -9.70
C LEU A 174 -2.95 -8.74 -9.81
N ARG A 175 -3.16 -9.34 -11.00
CA ARG A 175 -4.10 -10.44 -11.22
C ARG A 175 -3.77 -11.64 -10.33
N ASP A 176 -2.49 -12.07 -10.33
CA ASP A 176 -2.05 -13.20 -9.50
C ASP A 176 -2.26 -12.93 -8.01
N LEU A 177 -1.98 -11.68 -7.56
CA LEU A 177 -2.23 -11.28 -6.18
C LEU A 177 -3.72 -11.33 -5.84
N GLY A 178 -4.58 -10.91 -6.76
CA GLY A 178 -6.03 -11.02 -6.63
C GLY A 178 -6.48 -12.49 -6.51
N GLU A 179 -5.91 -13.39 -7.30
CA GLU A 179 -6.20 -14.83 -7.22
C GLU A 179 -5.78 -15.43 -5.85
N ILE A 180 -4.61 -15.05 -5.32
CA ILE A 180 -4.16 -15.44 -3.98
C ILE A 180 -5.14 -14.99 -2.88
N LEU A 181 -5.83 -13.87 -3.10
CA LEU A 181 -6.83 -13.34 -2.18
C LEU A 181 -8.23 -13.96 -2.37
N GLY A 182 -8.47 -14.64 -3.50
CA GLY A 182 -9.81 -15.01 -3.93
C GLY A 182 -10.65 -13.83 -4.44
N LYS A 183 -9.98 -12.72 -4.81
CA LYS A 183 -10.57 -11.49 -5.35
C LYS A 183 -9.97 -11.20 -6.72
N SER A 184 -10.52 -11.79 -7.77
CA SER A 184 -10.01 -11.62 -9.12
C SER A 184 -10.05 -10.15 -9.57
N LYS A 185 -9.02 -9.76 -10.32
CA LYS A 185 -9.03 -8.51 -11.09
C LYS A 185 -10.15 -8.57 -12.13
N LEU A 186 -10.83 -7.46 -12.35
CA LEU A 186 -11.89 -7.41 -13.36
C LEU A 186 -11.31 -7.52 -14.76
N ASP A 187 -12.01 -8.24 -15.63
CA ASP A 187 -11.63 -8.33 -17.03
C ASP A 187 -12.14 -7.09 -17.78
N ILE A 188 -11.27 -6.54 -18.60
CA ILE A 188 -11.54 -5.38 -19.44
C ILE A 188 -11.14 -5.71 -20.89
N SER A 189 -11.87 -5.21 -21.87
CA SER A 189 -11.53 -5.40 -23.26
C SER A 189 -10.27 -4.61 -23.63
N ILE A 190 -9.51 -5.09 -24.63
CA ILE A 190 -8.34 -4.37 -25.15
C ILE A 190 -8.74 -2.97 -25.64
N ASN A 191 -9.87 -2.85 -26.31
CA ASN A 191 -10.38 -1.58 -26.81
C ASN A 191 -10.66 -0.59 -25.66
N ASP A 192 -11.15 -1.06 -24.53
CA ASP A 192 -11.41 -0.22 -23.35
C ASP A 192 -10.12 0.16 -22.64
N LEU A 193 -9.12 -0.74 -22.58
CA LEU A 193 -7.77 -0.41 -22.07
C LEU A 193 -7.09 0.68 -22.92
N GLU A 194 -7.26 0.63 -24.23
CA GLU A 194 -6.71 1.65 -25.13
C GLU A 194 -7.51 2.97 -25.09
N ASN A 195 -8.76 2.92 -24.67
CA ASN A 195 -9.66 4.08 -24.57
C ASN A 195 -10.35 4.15 -23.20
N MET A 196 -9.55 4.28 -22.13
CA MET A 196 -10.04 4.40 -20.77
C MET A 196 -10.95 5.61 -20.56
N LYS A 197 -10.66 6.73 -21.24
CA LYS A 197 -11.54 7.89 -21.20
C LYS A 197 -12.91 7.60 -21.81
N GLY A 198 -12.94 6.89 -22.93
CA GLY A 198 -14.20 6.44 -23.57
C GLY A 198 -14.98 5.48 -22.67
N LEU A 199 -14.30 4.57 -21.97
CA LEU A 199 -14.94 3.71 -20.97
C LEU A 199 -15.53 4.53 -19.81
N MET A 200 -14.74 5.46 -19.25
CA MET A 200 -15.18 6.35 -18.18
C MET A 200 -16.44 7.14 -18.54
N ASP A 201 -16.52 7.65 -19.77
CA ASP A 201 -17.66 8.45 -20.23
C ASP A 201 -18.89 7.59 -20.55
N ARG A 202 -18.69 6.35 -21.01
CA ARG A 202 -19.76 5.43 -21.40
C ARG A 202 -20.33 4.64 -20.23
N ASP A 203 -19.45 4.17 -19.33
CA ASP A 203 -19.81 3.29 -18.20
C ASP A 203 -18.98 3.65 -16.97
N TRP A 204 -19.40 4.71 -16.30
CA TRP A 204 -18.76 5.22 -15.09
C TRP A 204 -18.69 4.19 -13.96
N GLU A 205 -19.75 3.40 -13.75
CA GLU A 205 -19.78 2.45 -12.64
C GLU A 205 -18.78 1.30 -12.86
N PHE A 206 -18.68 0.78 -14.08
CA PHE A 206 -17.68 -0.23 -14.41
C PHE A 206 -16.25 0.32 -14.36
N PHE A 207 -16.02 1.53 -14.91
CA PHE A 207 -14.70 2.20 -14.82
C PHE A 207 -14.26 2.37 -13.37
N LYS A 208 -15.17 2.81 -12.50
CA LYS A 208 -14.90 2.98 -11.08
C LYS A 208 -14.64 1.64 -10.39
N GLU A 209 -15.45 0.63 -10.65
CA GLU A 209 -15.26 -0.70 -10.06
C GLU A 209 -13.92 -1.31 -10.49
N TYR A 210 -13.56 -1.14 -11.77
CA TYR A 210 -12.30 -1.63 -12.32
C TYR A 210 -11.09 -1.02 -11.61
N GLY A 211 -10.99 0.31 -11.56
CA GLY A 211 -9.85 0.97 -10.93
C GLY A 211 -9.80 0.78 -9.41
N VAL A 212 -10.96 0.83 -8.73
CA VAL A 212 -11.02 0.59 -7.28
C VAL A 212 -10.57 -0.83 -6.93
N ARG A 213 -10.85 -1.82 -7.77
CA ARG A 213 -10.46 -3.22 -7.56
C ARG A 213 -8.95 -3.36 -7.41
N ASP A 214 -8.16 -2.62 -8.18
CA ASP A 214 -6.71 -2.69 -8.16
C ASP A 214 -6.16 -2.16 -6.81
N SER A 215 -6.68 -1.04 -6.31
CA SER A 215 -6.33 -0.52 -4.99
C SER A 215 -6.77 -1.44 -3.83
N GLU A 216 -7.92 -2.11 -3.95
CA GLU A 216 -8.41 -3.08 -2.97
C GLU A 216 -7.49 -4.31 -2.87
N ILE A 217 -7.05 -4.85 -4.01
CA ILE A 217 -6.11 -5.97 -4.04
C ILE A 217 -4.80 -5.59 -3.34
N CYS A 218 -4.25 -4.40 -3.61
CA CYS A 218 -3.05 -3.90 -2.94
C CYS A 218 -3.22 -3.83 -1.42
N THR A 219 -4.35 -3.30 -0.94
CA THR A 219 -4.65 -3.18 0.49
C THR A 219 -4.78 -4.55 1.16
N GLU A 220 -5.65 -5.40 0.63
CA GLU A 220 -5.94 -6.71 1.24
C GLU A 220 -4.74 -7.66 1.21
N TYR A 221 -3.96 -7.62 0.12
CA TYR A 221 -2.72 -8.38 0.03
C TYR A 221 -1.71 -7.93 1.10
N SER A 222 -1.55 -6.62 1.29
CA SER A 222 -0.65 -6.07 2.30
C SER A 222 -1.09 -6.43 3.72
N VAL A 223 -2.39 -6.38 4.02
CA VAL A 223 -2.94 -6.83 5.32
C VAL A 223 -2.64 -8.31 5.55
N LYS A 224 -2.92 -9.17 4.57
CA LYS A 224 -2.65 -10.62 4.64
C LYS A 224 -1.17 -10.89 4.86
N LEU A 225 -0.29 -10.13 4.20
CA LEU A 225 1.15 -10.28 4.33
C LEU A 225 1.68 -9.82 5.70
N ILE A 226 1.15 -8.74 6.28
CA ILE A 226 1.50 -8.32 7.66
C ILE A 226 1.14 -9.43 8.65
N LEU A 227 -0.06 -10.02 8.54
CA LEU A 227 -0.49 -11.11 9.41
C LEU A 227 0.42 -12.34 9.25
N LEU A 228 0.68 -12.75 8.02
CA LEU A 228 1.59 -13.87 7.74
C LEU A 228 2.99 -13.60 8.32
N TYR A 229 3.53 -12.40 8.12
CA TYR A 229 4.84 -12.05 8.63
C TYR A 229 4.89 -12.04 10.15
N PHE A 230 3.83 -11.55 10.79
CA PHE A 230 3.70 -11.59 12.25
C PHE A 230 3.64 -13.03 12.77
N ASP A 231 2.88 -13.92 12.13
CA ASP A 231 2.79 -15.33 12.52
C ASP A 231 4.16 -16.03 12.44
N LEU A 232 4.92 -15.74 11.39
CA LEU A 232 6.23 -16.36 11.16
C LEU A 232 7.34 -15.79 12.06
N THR A 233 7.40 -14.47 12.23
CA THR A 233 8.55 -13.79 12.83
C THR A 233 8.25 -13.08 14.15
N ARG A 234 6.98 -12.92 14.51
CA ARG A 234 6.49 -12.06 15.58
C ARG A 234 6.79 -10.56 15.38
N ARG A 235 7.11 -10.15 14.14
CA ARG A 235 7.27 -8.76 13.76
C ARG A 235 6.00 -8.24 13.09
N PHE A 236 5.37 -7.26 13.70
CA PHE A 236 4.15 -6.65 13.18
C PHE A 236 4.51 -5.43 12.31
N LEU A 237 4.76 -5.68 11.04
CA LEU A 237 5.05 -4.64 10.03
C LEU A 237 4.89 -5.19 8.60
N LEU A 238 4.78 -4.28 7.62
CA LEU A 238 4.86 -4.65 6.20
C LEU A 238 6.33 -4.55 5.75
N PRO A 239 6.98 -5.65 5.36
CA PRO A 239 8.38 -5.65 4.95
C PRO A 239 8.57 -4.85 3.65
N LEU A 240 9.83 -4.52 3.32
CA LEU A 240 10.16 -3.83 2.07
C LEU A 240 10.07 -4.78 0.86
N THR A 241 10.50 -6.02 1.05
CA THR A 241 10.49 -7.06 0.00
C THR A 241 10.07 -8.40 0.61
N LEU A 242 9.53 -9.29 -0.21
CA LEU A 242 9.21 -10.65 0.22
C LEU A 242 10.46 -11.42 0.70
N THR A 243 11.59 -11.19 0.06
CA THR A 243 12.87 -11.81 0.43
C THR A 243 13.31 -11.47 1.86
N SER A 244 12.97 -10.26 2.37
CA SER A 244 13.33 -9.88 3.75
C SER A 244 12.65 -10.75 4.80
N ILE A 245 11.49 -11.35 4.51
CA ILE A 245 10.84 -12.33 5.39
C ILE A 245 11.72 -13.58 5.54
N GLY A 246 12.24 -14.08 4.42
CA GLY A 246 13.14 -15.25 4.44
C GLY A 246 14.44 -15.00 5.20
N VAL A 247 15.01 -13.80 5.03
CA VAL A 247 16.22 -13.39 5.78
C VAL A 247 15.93 -13.32 7.28
N ASP A 248 14.81 -12.69 7.68
CA ASP A 248 14.45 -12.58 9.10
C ASP A 248 14.14 -13.94 9.74
N LEU A 249 13.54 -14.86 8.99
CA LEU A 249 13.33 -16.23 9.45
C LEU A 249 14.66 -16.99 9.63
N LEU A 250 15.58 -16.82 8.69
CA LEU A 250 16.90 -17.45 8.77
C LEU A 250 17.67 -16.92 9.99
N VAL A 251 17.70 -15.61 10.19
CA VAL A 251 18.38 -14.98 11.34
C VAL A 251 17.74 -15.45 12.65
N LYS A 252 16.42 -15.46 12.74
CA LYS A 252 15.70 -15.96 13.93
C LYS A 252 16.06 -17.42 14.24
N HIS A 253 16.04 -18.28 13.22
CA HIS A 253 16.39 -19.70 13.40
C HIS A 253 17.87 -19.85 13.81
N TRP A 254 18.75 -19.02 13.28
CA TRP A 254 20.17 -19.04 13.62
C TRP A 254 20.38 -18.61 15.07
N ASP A 255 19.75 -17.52 15.51
CA ASP A 255 19.83 -17.06 16.90
C ASP A 255 19.30 -18.15 17.86
N GLU A 256 18.13 -18.74 17.56
CA GLU A 256 17.55 -19.81 18.37
C GLU A 256 18.44 -21.07 18.42
N SER A 257 19.10 -21.43 17.31
CA SER A 257 20.00 -22.58 17.24
C SER A 257 21.38 -22.34 17.88
N SER A 258 21.83 -21.09 17.95
CA SER A 258 23.09 -20.69 18.55
C SER A 258 23.03 -20.51 20.06
N MET A 259 21.83 -20.47 20.66
CA MET A 259 21.64 -20.36 22.09
C MET A 259 21.82 -21.69 22.81
N ASP A 260 22.49 -21.68 23.97
CA ASP A 260 22.51 -22.84 24.86
C ASP A 260 21.15 -23.01 25.54
N PRO A 261 20.45 -24.15 25.36
CA PRO A 261 19.13 -24.35 25.93
C PRO A 261 19.10 -24.31 27.46
N LYS A 262 20.24 -24.38 28.15
CA LYS A 262 20.33 -24.38 29.60
C LYS A 262 20.46 -22.98 30.21
N ASN A 263 21.11 -22.07 29.53
CA ASN A 263 21.42 -20.73 30.09
C ASN A 263 21.10 -19.57 29.17
N GLY A 264 20.59 -19.83 27.95
CA GLY A 264 20.22 -18.80 26.97
C GLY A 264 21.40 -17.99 26.44
N LEU A 265 22.64 -18.44 26.64
CA LEU A 265 23.85 -17.78 26.14
C LEU A 265 24.25 -18.35 24.77
N PRO A 266 24.95 -17.54 23.93
CA PRO A 266 25.47 -18.03 22.66
C PRO A 266 26.39 -19.24 22.87
N ARG A 267 26.26 -20.25 22.02
CA ARG A 267 27.23 -21.36 21.97
C ARG A 267 28.56 -20.84 21.42
N ILE A 268 29.59 -20.97 22.19
CA ILE A 268 30.97 -20.64 21.80
C ILE A 268 31.55 -21.81 21.00
#